data_b9c3dfe91cdc2d6146ad2cdfc2a4fbb1
#
_entry.id   b9c3dfe91cdc2d6146ad2cdfc2a4fbb1
#
_cell.length_a   1.000
_cell.length_b   1.000
_cell.length_c   1.000
_cell.angle_alpha   90.00
_cell.angle_beta   90.00
_cell.angle_gamma   90.00
#
_symmetry.space_group_name_H-M   'P 1'
#
loop_
_entity.id
_entity.type
_entity.pdbx_description
1 polymer ?
#
loop_
_entity_poly.entity_id
_entity_poly.type
_entity_poly.pdbx_seq_one_letter_code
_entity_poly.pdbx_strand_id
1 'polypeptide(L)'
;MKRLVVTGILLLVILFTSRAQHMSVSTNVLGWADYGTINLSAGVSLARHISFEVGGQYNPFSYQRQSGLTVRNQQKTTFAGVRYWPWYVFSGWWLGVKGQWSEYSRTGIWRFAVDEGKRYGVGLSAGYTWMISKRINIDFGIGGWGGHLYDHTLYHCLKCMEIRETGPKNFIALDDISVSLMIM
;
A
#
# COMPACT_ATOMS: atom_id res chain seq x y z
N MET A 1 -11.98 12.48 31.08
CA MET A 1 -11.56 12.37 29.66
C MET A 1 -11.24 10.94 29.24
N LYS A 2 -10.34 10.18 29.90
CA LYS A 2 -9.98 8.79 29.50
C LYS A 2 -11.19 7.85 29.43
N ARG A 3 -12.13 7.92 30.35
CA ARG A 3 -13.35 7.06 30.36
C ARG A 3 -14.29 7.35 29.18
N LEU A 4 -14.45 8.61 28.79
CA LEU A 4 -15.26 9.01 27.62
C LEU A 4 -14.66 8.51 26.30
N VAL A 5 -13.33 8.55 26.17
CA VAL A 5 -12.62 8.03 25.00
C VAL A 5 -12.78 6.51 24.91
N VAL A 6 -12.61 5.79 26.03
CA VAL A 6 -12.78 4.33 26.07
C VAL A 6 -14.23 3.93 25.75
N THR A 7 -15.22 4.65 26.31
CA THR A 7 -16.63 4.40 26.01
C THR A 7 -16.97 4.69 24.55
N GLY A 8 -16.39 5.76 23.97
CA GLY A 8 -16.55 6.08 22.55
C GLY A 8 -15.94 5.00 21.64
N ILE A 9 -14.75 4.51 21.97
CA ILE A 9 -14.12 3.41 21.24
C ILE A 9 -14.94 2.12 21.38
N LEU A 10 -15.44 1.81 22.58
CA LEU A 10 -16.27 0.62 22.82
C LEU A 10 -17.60 0.69 22.05
N LEU A 11 -18.25 1.84 22.02
CA LEU A 11 -19.46 2.09 21.22
C LEU A 11 -19.18 1.96 19.72
N LEU A 12 -18.05 2.48 19.25
CA LEU A 12 -17.61 2.33 17.86
C LEU A 12 -17.42 0.85 17.51
N VAL A 13 -16.74 0.09 18.36
CA VAL A 13 -16.51 -1.36 18.17
C VAL A 13 -17.86 -2.13 18.16
N ILE A 14 -18.80 -1.78 19.02
CA ILE A 14 -20.12 -2.45 19.07
C ILE A 14 -20.95 -2.14 17.82
N LEU A 15 -20.85 -0.94 17.25
CA LEU A 15 -21.52 -0.59 16.00
C LEU A 15 -20.98 -1.36 14.80
N PHE A 16 -19.70 -1.76 14.82
CA PHE A 16 -19.09 -2.58 13.78
C PHE A 16 -19.39 -4.09 13.91
N THR A 17 -19.72 -4.61 15.09
CA THR A 17 -19.96 -6.05 15.31
C THR A 17 -21.31 -6.54 14.79
N SER A 18 -22.26 -5.66 14.47
CA SER A 18 -23.63 -6.07 14.08
C SER A 18 -23.78 -6.52 12.62
N ARG A 19 -22.72 -6.43 11.78
CA ARG A 19 -22.78 -6.81 10.35
C ARG A 19 -21.48 -7.46 9.89
N ALA A 20 -21.27 -8.71 10.21
CA ALA A 20 -20.06 -9.49 9.90
C ALA A 20 -19.71 -9.64 8.40
N GLN A 21 -20.58 -9.20 7.48
CA GLN A 21 -20.35 -9.24 6.02
C GLN A 21 -19.80 -7.95 5.43
N HIS A 22 -19.36 -7.00 6.26
CA HIS A 22 -18.97 -5.66 5.82
C HIS A 22 -17.50 -5.35 6.03
N MET A 23 -16.71 -6.30 6.45
CA MET A 23 -15.27 -6.10 6.68
C MET A 23 -14.46 -7.10 5.85
N SER A 24 -13.33 -6.63 5.34
CA SER A 24 -12.37 -7.47 4.65
C SER A 24 -10.96 -7.21 5.16
N VAL A 25 -10.15 -8.24 5.19
CA VAL A 25 -8.71 -8.15 5.42
C VAL A 25 -8.02 -8.77 4.23
N SER A 26 -7.04 -8.08 3.66
CA SER A 26 -6.33 -8.56 2.48
C SER A 26 -4.83 -8.38 2.58
N THR A 27 -4.11 -9.24 1.89
CA THR A 27 -2.66 -9.16 1.74
C THR A 27 -2.29 -9.39 0.28
N ASN A 28 -1.39 -8.57 -0.25
CA ASN A 28 -0.91 -8.66 -1.62
C ASN A 28 0.24 -9.68 -1.70
N VAL A 29 0.00 -10.80 -2.36
CA VAL A 29 0.96 -11.90 -2.51
C VAL A 29 2.14 -11.48 -3.39
N LEU A 30 1.92 -10.64 -4.42
CA LEU A 30 3.02 -10.13 -5.26
C LEU A 30 3.95 -9.21 -4.46
N GLY A 31 3.43 -8.46 -3.48
CA GLY A 31 4.26 -7.69 -2.57
C GLY A 31 5.23 -8.56 -1.77
N TRP A 32 4.84 -9.77 -1.40
CA TRP A 32 5.74 -10.71 -0.72
C TRP A 32 6.85 -11.20 -1.65
N ALA A 33 6.57 -11.35 -2.94
CA ALA A 33 7.57 -11.71 -3.95
C ALA A 33 8.54 -10.55 -4.24
N ASP A 34 8.13 -9.29 -4.01
CA ASP A 34 8.99 -8.11 -4.12
C ASP A 34 9.87 -7.94 -2.88
N TYR A 35 10.96 -8.73 -2.85
CA TYR A 35 11.98 -8.72 -1.77
C TYR A 35 11.40 -8.88 -0.35
N GLY A 36 10.29 -9.63 -0.20
CA GLY A 36 9.70 -9.91 1.11
C GLY A 36 8.93 -8.74 1.71
N THR A 37 8.33 -7.87 0.90
CA THR A 37 7.53 -6.75 1.38
C THR A 37 6.28 -7.24 2.13
N ILE A 38 6.26 -7.06 3.43
CA ILE A 38 5.09 -7.38 4.27
C ILE A 38 4.04 -6.30 4.03
N ASN A 39 2.82 -6.73 3.75
CA ASN A 39 1.71 -5.83 3.50
C ASN A 39 0.41 -6.37 4.09
N LEU A 40 -0.43 -5.46 4.54
CA LEU A 40 -1.74 -5.75 5.08
C LEU A 40 -2.67 -4.58 4.81
N SER A 41 -3.90 -4.89 4.40
CA SER A 41 -4.96 -3.91 4.30
C SER A 41 -6.24 -4.42 4.94
N ALA A 42 -7.04 -3.47 5.41
CA ALA A 42 -8.36 -3.71 5.96
C ALA A 42 -9.37 -2.83 5.24
N GLY A 43 -10.50 -3.39 4.86
CA GLY A 43 -11.59 -2.71 4.20
C GLY A 43 -12.88 -2.82 4.98
N VAL A 44 -13.70 -1.78 4.89
CA VAL A 44 -15.04 -1.76 5.46
C VAL A 44 -16.05 -1.26 4.42
N SER A 45 -17.16 -1.96 4.30
CA SER A 45 -18.27 -1.53 3.47
C SER A 45 -18.99 -0.34 4.12
N LEU A 46 -18.97 0.81 3.48
CA LEU A 46 -19.72 2.00 3.92
C LEU A 46 -21.14 2.00 3.35
N ALA A 47 -21.30 1.50 2.13
CA ALA A 47 -22.57 1.41 1.43
C ALA A 47 -22.54 0.21 0.48
N ARG A 48 -23.68 -0.08 -0.17
CA ARG A 48 -23.82 -1.21 -1.09
C ARG A 48 -22.78 -1.27 -2.21
N HIS A 49 -22.27 -0.12 -2.62
CA HIS A 49 -21.34 0.06 -3.76
C HIS A 49 -20.03 0.77 -3.35
N ILE A 50 -19.84 1.07 -2.07
CA ILE A 50 -18.71 1.87 -1.60
C ILE A 50 -18.05 1.17 -0.42
N SER A 51 -16.74 0.98 -0.50
CA SER A 51 -15.92 0.54 0.62
C SER A 51 -14.80 1.55 0.91
N PHE A 52 -14.45 1.66 2.18
CA PHE A 52 -13.25 2.36 2.63
C PHE A 52 -12.16 1.33 2.93
N GLU A 53 -10.94 1.63 2.56
CA GLU A 53 -9.79 0.77 2.77
C GLU A 53 -8.65 1.55 3.40
N VAL A 54 -7.94 0.90 4.33
CA VAL A 54 -6.71 1.40 4.93
C VAL A 54 -5.70 0.27 4.97
N GLY A 55 -4.45 0.60 4.73
CA GLY A 55 -3.41 -0.41 4.74
C GLY A 55 -2.00 0.16 4.83
N GLY A 56 -1.06 -0.77 4.92
CA GLY A 56 0.34 -0.45 4.96
C GLY A 56 1.21 -1.54 4.37
N GLN A 57 2.39 -1.12 3.96
CA GLN A 57 3.46 -1.98 3.44
C GLN A 57 4.74 -1.65 4.18
N TYR A 58 5.51 -2.67 4.51
CA TYR A 58 6.77 -2.53 5.20
C TYR A 58 7.79 -3.54 4.68
N ASN A 59 8.93 -3.03 4.23
CA ASN A 59 10.07 -3.85 3.83
C ASN A 59 11.32 -3.33 4.54
N PRO A 60 11.81 -4.04 5.58
CA PRO A 60 13.05 -3.67 6.28
C PRO A 60 14.30 -4.31 5.65
N PHE A 61 14.15 -5.19 4.66
CA PHE A 61 15.21 -6.09 4.24
C PHE A 61 16.23 -5.43 3.31
N SER A 62 17.48 -5.86 3.46
CA SER A 62 18.59 -5.60 2.54
C SER A 62 19.28 -6.92 2.25
N TYR A 63 19.63 -7.16 1.00
CA TYR A 63 20.25 -8.39 0.55
C TYR A 63 21.64 -8.12 -0.02
N GLN A 64 22.62 -8.92 0.37
CA GLN A 64 23.93 -8.95 -0.28
C GLN A 64 23.91 -9.97 -1.42
N ARG A 65 24.17 -9.50 -2.63
CA ARG A 65 24.37 -10.36 -3.78
C ARG A 65 25.78 -10.96 -3.74
N GLN A 66 25.98 -12.16 -4.28
CA GLN A 66 27.29 -12.84 -4.34
C GLN A 66 28.39 -11.99 -5.02
N SER A 67 28.03 -11.00 -5.82
CA SER A 67 28.95 -10.02 -6.42
C SER A 67 29.42 -8.91 -5.48
N GLY A 68 29.13 -8.99 -4.19
CA GLY A 68 29.45 -7.93 -3.21
C GLY A 68 28.56 -6.68 -3.29
N LEU A 69 27.55 -6.70 -4.16
CA LEU A 69 26.57 -5.63 -4.31
C LEU A 69 25.47 -5.77 -3.27
N THR A 70 25.25 -4.72 -2.49
CA THR A 70 24.09 -4.64 -1.60
C THR A 70 22.87 -4.17 -2.36
N VAL A 71 21.86 -5.00 -2.44
CA VAL A 71 20.52 -4.64 -2.95
C VAL A 71 19.67 -4.25 -1.76
N ARG A 72 19.22 -3.01 -1.74
CA ARG A 72 18.38 -2.46 -0.67
C ARG A 72 17.06 -2.03 -1.27
N ASN A 73 15.95 -2.56 -0.75
CA ASN A 73 14.59 -2.17 -1.12
C ASN A 73 13.77 -1.91 0.14
N GLN A 74 14.27 -0.99 0.96
CA GLN A 74 13.55 -0.63 2.18
C GLN A 74 12.45 0.34 1.85
N GLN A 75 11.24 0.03 2.31
CA GLN A 75 10.10 0.93 2.14
C GLN A 75 9.11 0.81 3.30
N LYS A 76 8.50 1.93 3.61
CA LYS A 76 7.37 2.02 4.53
C LYS A 76 6.30 2.86 3.86
N THR A 77 5.16 2.27 3.58
CA THR A 77 4.05 2.93 2.90
C THR A 77 2.79 2.75 3.72
N THR A 78 2.02 3.81 3.87
CA THR A 78 0.67 3.77 4.44
C THR A 78 -0.28 4.43 3.47
N PHE A 79 -1.49 3.90 3.36
CA PHE A 79 -2.51 4.43 2.48
C PHE A 79 -3.90 4.33 3.08
N ALA A 80 -4.77 5.20 2.62
CA ALA A 80 -6.20 5.17 2.87
C ALA A 80 -6.94 5.54 1.59
N GLY A 81 -8.04 4.88 1.31
CA GLY A 81 -8.76 5.09 0.06
C GLY A 81 -10.20 4.63 0.09
N VAL A 82 -10.86 4.88 -1.02
CA VAL A 82 -12.25 4.48 -1.25
C VAL A 82 -12.30 3.70 -2.55
N ARG A 83 -13.04 2.59 -2.56
CA ARG A 83 -13.34 1.82 -3.77
C ARG A 83 -14.82 1.88 -4.08
N TYR A 84 -15.14 2.07 -5.34
CA TYR A 84 -16.47 1.97 -5.91
C TYR A 84 -16.64 0.64 -6.64
N TRP A 85 -17.74 -0.02 -6.38
CA TRP A 85 -18.12 -1.34 -6.89
C TRP A 85 -19.42 -1.23 -7.71
N PRO A 86 -19.39 -1.36 -9.04
CA PRO A 86 -20.60 -1.26 -9.86
C PRO A 86 -21.70 -2.25 -9.46
N TRP A 87 -21.34 -3.41 -8.94
CA TRP A 87 -22.31 -4.44 -8.51
C TRP A 87 -22.48 -4.49 -6.99
N TYR A 88 -21.63 -5.22 -6.30
CA TYR A 88 -21.64 -5.35 -4.84
C TYR A 88 -20.24 -5.18 -4.28
N VAL A 89 -20.15 -4.64 -3.09
CA VAL A 89 -18.89 -4.49 -2.36
C VAL A 89 -18.19 -5.85 -2.23
N PHE A 90 -16.87 -5.83 -2.50
CA PHE A 90 -15.98 -6.98 -2.47
C PHE A 90 -16.24 -8.05 -3.53
N SER A 91 -16.93 -7.70 -4.63
CA SER A 91 -17.23 -8.63 -5.72
C SER A 91 -17.21 -7.95 -7.08
N GLY A 92 -16.55 -8.58 -8.06
CA GLY A 92 -16.50 -8.13 -9.45
C GLY A 92 -15.56 -6.94 -9.66
N TRP A 93 -15.87 -6.10 -10.63
CA TRP A 93 -15.07 -4.92 -10.98
C TRP A 93 -15.13 -3.85 -9.91
N TRP A 94 -14.02 -3.14 -9.73
CA TRP A 94 -13.95 -1.98 -8.85
C TRP A 94 -13.03 -0.90 -9.40
N LEU A 95 -13.29 0.32 -8.98
CA LEU A 95 -12.47 1.50 -9.19
C LEU A 95 -12.11 2.09 -7.84
N GLY A 96 -10.87 2.50 -7.66
CA GLY A 96 -10.38 3.01 -6.38
C GLY A 96 -9.63 4.32 -6.52
N VAL A 97 -9.77 5.13 -5.49
CA VAL A 97 -8.95 6.34 -5.26
C VAL A 97 -8.34 6.20 -3.88
N LYS A 98 -7.03 6.41 -3.78
CA LYS A 98 -6.32 6.34 -2.50
C LYS A 98 -5.34 7.48 -2.34
N GLY A 99 -5.26 8.01 -1.12
CA GLY A 99 -4.14 8.83 -0.69
C GLY A 99 -3.09 7.97 -0.03
N GLN A 100 -1.80 8.20 -0.31
CA GLN A 100 -0.73 7.45 0.30
C GLN A 100 0.49 8.29 0.63
N TRP A 101 1.17 7.85 1.67
CA TRP A 101 2.46 8.34 2.11
C TRP A 101 3.46 7.20 2.10
N SER A 102 4.67 7.48 1.59
CA SER A 102 5.71 6.47 1.46
C SER A 102 7.08 7.05 1.78
N GLU A 103 7.84 6.32 2.57
CA GLU A 103 9.27 6.52 2.81
C GLU A 103 10.02 5.35 2.20
N TYR A 104 11.08 5.61 1.43
CA TYR A 104 11.82 4.57 0.74
C TYR A 104 13.32 4.85 0.72
N SER A 105 14.08 3.76 0.68
CA SER A 105 15.52 3.76 0.45
C SER A 105 15.86 2.57 -0.45
N ARG A 106 16.23 2.86 -1.71
CA ARG A 106 16.46 1.87 -2.75
C ARG A 106 17.87 1.95 -3.31
N THR A 107 18.51 0.78 -3.46
CA THR A 107 19.87 0.67 -4.01
C THR A 107 20.01 -0.64 -4.77
N GLY A 108 20.69 -0.62 -5.91
CA GLY A 108 21.12 -1.82 -6.63
C GLY A 108 20.04 -2.60 -7.36
N ILE A 109 18.80 -2.11 -7.42
CA ILE A 109 17.69 -2.78 -8.13
C ILE A 109 17.78 -2.48 -9.63
N TRP A 110 17.81 -1.23 -10.01
CA TRP A 110 17.87 -0.77 -11.42
C TRP A 110 19.13 0.04 -11.73
N ARG A 111 19.75 0.65 -10.71
CA ARG A 111 20.95 1.47 -10.79
C ARG A 111 21.81 1.25 -9.54
N PHE A 112 23.12 1.52 -9.67
CA PHE A 112 24.05 1.48 -8.53
C PHE A 112 23.89 2.70 -7.60
N ALA A 113 23.07 3.65 -7.99
CA ALA A 113 22.75 4.83 -7.20
C ALA A 113 21.87 4.48 -5.99
N VAL A 114 22.04 5.21 -4.90
CA VAL A 114 21.18 5.17 -3.73
C VAL A 114 20.10 6.24 -3.90
N ASP A 115 18.85 5.84 -3.90
CA ASP A 115 17.68 6.71 -4.02
C ASP A 115 16.88 6.62 -2.72
N GLU A 116 16.88 7.71 -1.98
CA GLU A 116 16.17 7.83 -0.70
C GLU A 116 15.19 8.98 -0.74
N GLY A 117 14.05 8.81 -0.12
CA GLY A 117 13.11 9.91 -0.06
C GLY A 117 11.82 9.61 0.65
N LYS A 118 11.06 10.70 0.84
CA LYS A 118 9.71 10.69 1.37
C LYS A 118 8.77 11.33 0.38
N ARG A 119 7.64 10.71 0.15
CA ARG A 119 6.68 11.13 -0.84
C ARG A 119 5.25 10.92 -0.36
N TYR A 120 4.36 11.79 -0.80
CA TYR A 120 2.92 11.65 -0.61
C TYR A 120 2.21 11.95 -1.93
N GLY A 121 1.03 11.41 -2.09
CA GLY A 121 0.27 11.61 -3.31
C GLY A 121 -1.07 10.92 -3.31
N VAL A 122 -1.70 10.97 -4.48
CA VAL A 122 -2.99 10.36 -4.74
C VAL A 122 -2.83 9.34 -5.86
N GLY A 123 -3.48 8.19 -5.71
CA GLY A 123 -3.49 7.11 -6.68
C GLY A 123 -4.89 6.81 -7.18
N LEU A 124 -4.95 6.34 -8.42
CA LEU A 124 -6.12 5.77 -9.04
C LEU A 124 -5.83 4.30 -9.34
N SER A 125 -6.78 3.44 -9.07
CA SER A 125 -6.64 2.01 -9.29
C SER A 125 -7.94 1.41 -9.81
N ALA A 126 -7.81 0.33 -10.53
CA ALA A 126 -8.93 -0.47 -11.01
C ALA A 126 -8.60 -1.95 -10.87
N GLY A 127 -9.61 -2.77 -10.70
CA GLY A 127 -9.37 -4.19 -10.55
C GLY A 127 -10.63 -5.03 -10.61
N TYR A 128 -10.41 -6.31 -10.35
CA TYR A 128 -11.46 -7.31 -10.36
C TYR A 128 -11.29 -8.27 -9.19
N THR A 129 -12.33 -8.45 -8.40
CA THR A 129 -12.37 -9.38 -7.28
C THR A 129 -13.14 -10.62 -7.65
N TRP A 130 -12.46 -11.75 -7.63
CA TRP A 130 -13.03 -13.06 -7.89
C TRP A 130 -13.39 -13.74 -6.60
N MET A 131 -14.69 -14.03 -6.43
CA MET A 131 -15.19 -14.79 -5.28
C MET A 131 -14.90 -16.28 -5.46
N ILE A 132 -14.00 -16.83 -4.62
CA ILE A 132 -13.76 -18.28 -4.56
C ILE A 132 -14.75 -18.95 -3.62
N SER A 133 -15.01 -18.31 -2.49
CA SER A 133 -15.97 -18.78 -1.51
C SER A 133 -16.67 -17.62 -0.81
N LYS A 134 -17.61 -17.93 0.08
CA LYS A 134 -18.33 -16.90 0.87
C LYS A 134 -17.42 -16.05 1.77
N ARG A 135 -16.19 -16.50 2.03
CA ARG A 135 -15.25 -15.83 2.95
C ARG A 135 -13.90 -15.51 2.30
N ILE A 136 -13.61 -16.07 1.13
CA ILE A 136 -12.29 -15.97 0.51
C ILE A 136 -12.45 -15.49 -0.92
N ASN A 137 -11.81 -14.39 -1.23
CA ASN A 137 -11.76 -13.81 -2.57
C ASN A 137 -10.31 -13.61 -3.01
N ILE A 138 -10.08 -13.61 -4.32
CA ILE A 138 -8.83 -13.14 -4.92
C ILE A 138 -9.12 -11.81 -5.60
N ASP A 139 -8.33 -10.80 -5.26
CA ASP A 139 -8.44 -9.45 -5.80
C ASP A 139 -7.25 -9.15 -6.70
N PHE A 140 -7.54 -8.79 -7.95
CA PHE A 140 -6.57 -8.37 -8.95
C PHE A 140 -6.69 -6.87 -9.13
N GLY A 141 -5.60 -6.16 -9.01
CA GLY A 141 -5.58 -4.71 -9.14
C GLY A 141 -4.39 -4.19 -9.91
N ILE A 142 -4.62 -3.09 -10.60
CA ILE A 142 -3.59 -2.27 -11.23
C ILE A 142 -3.89 -0.81 -10.96
N GLY A 143 -2.86 -0.03 -10.68
CA GLY A 143 -3.03 1.39 -10.39
C GLY A 143 -1.79 2.20 -10.66
N GLY A 144 -2.01 3.51 -10.71
CA GLY A 144 -0.95 4.50 -10.77
C GLY A 144 -1.17 5.57 -9.72
N TRP A 145 -0.10 6.19 -9.27
CA TRP A 145 -0.18 7.30 -8.36
C TRP A 145 0.82 8.40 -8.70
N GLY A 146 0.50 9.59 -8.30
CA GLY A 146 1.35 10.75 -8.47
C GLY A 146 1.24 11.68 -7.29
N GLY A 147 2.26 12.48 -7.10
CA GLY A 147 2.32 13.41 -5.99
C GLY A 147 3.65 14.10 -5.89
N HIS A 148 4.02 14.43 -4.68
CA HIS A 148 5.18 15.25 -4.36
C HIS A 148 6.18 14.47 -3.50
N LEU A 149 7.45 14.44 -3.95
CA LEU A 149 8.59 14.07 -3.13
C LEU A 149 9.07 15.34 -2.41
N TYR A 150 8.94 15.37 -1.11
CA TYR A 150 9.32 16.54 -0.32
C TYR A 150 10.72 16.41 0.30
N ASP A 151 11.21 15.19 0.39
CA ASP A 151 12.55 14.85 0.87
C ASP A 151 13.10 13.79 -0.08
N HIS A 152 14.04 14.20 -0.97
CA HIS A 152 14.59 13.32 -1.99
C HIS A 152 16.08 13.56 -2.10
N THR A 153 16.86 12.49 -2.01
CA THR A 153 18.31 12.52 -2.19
C THR A 153 18.75 11.34 -3.05
N LEU A 154 19.43 11.64 -4.12
CA LEU A 154 20.03 10.67 -5.02
C LEU A 154 21.55 10.74 -4.89
N TYR A 155 22.17 9.65 -4.47
CA TYR A 155 23.61 9.51 -4.39
C TYR A 155 24.16 8.77 -5.61
N HIS A 156 25.35 9.16 -6.08
CA HIS A 156 25.96 8.57 -7.26
C HIS A 156 26.31 7.09 -7.04
N CYS A 157 26.82 6.74 -5.88
CA CYS A 157 27.10 5.34 -5.49
C CYS A 157 27.03 5.15 -3.98
N LEU A 158 26.92 3.85 -3.55
CA LEU A 158 26.80 3.48 -2.14
C LEU A 158 28.05 3.81 -1.31
N LYS A 159 29.23 3.79 -1.94
CA LYS A 159 30.52 4.01 -1.24
C LYS A 159 30.98 5.46 -1.28
N CYS A 160 30.66 6.20 -2.34
CA CYS A 160 31.14 7.57 -2.49
C CYS A 160 30.26 8.61 -1.78
N MET A 161 28.99 8.29 -1.49
CA MET A 161 28.06 9.20 -0.82
C MET A 161 27.99 10.63 -1.46
N GLU A 162 28.39 10.72 -2.73
CA GLU A 162 28.35 11.98 -3.50
C GLU A 162 26.91 12.25 -3.91
N ILE A 163 26.38 13.40 -3.51
CA ILE A 163 25.01 13.81 -3.81
C ILE A 163 24.93 14.22 -5.28
N ARG A 164 24.12 13.52 -6.05
CA ARG A 164 23.86 13.83 -7.46
C ARG A 164 22.67 14.78 -7.63
N GLU A 165 21.64 14.57 -6.86
CA GLU A 165 20.39 15.34 -6.92
C GLU A 165 19.75 15.37 -5.52
N THR A 166 19.29 16.55 -5.13
CA THR A 166 18.52 16.72 -3.89
C THR A 166 17.46 17.79 -4.11
N GLY A 167 16.33 17.66 -3.41
CA GLY A 167 15.26 18.65 -3.40
C GLY A 167 13.89 18.10 -3.75
N PRO A 168 12.86 18.92 -3.59
CA PRO A 168 11.47 18.51 -3.85
C PRO A 168 11.24 18.30 -5.35
N LYS A 169 10.44 17.26 -5.68
CA LYS A 169 10.15 16.87 -7.08
C LYS A 169 8.75 16.28 -7.18
N ASN A 170 8.06 16.51 -8.28
CA ASN A 170 6.83 15.82 -8.59
C ASN A 170 7.14 14.47 -9.24
N PHE A 171 6.29 13.49 -9.02
CA PHE A 171 6.44 12.17 -9.61
C PHE A 171 5.08 11.60 -10.07
N ILE A 172 5.16 10.71 -11.04
CA ILE A 172 4.08 9.82 -11.45
C ILE A 172 4.71 8.42 -11.55
N ALA A 173 4.10 7.44 -10.94
CA ALA A 173 4.57 6.07 -10.95
C ALA A 173 3.40 5.08 -11.05
N LEU A 174 3.68 3.90 -11.60
CA LEU A 174 2.81 2.75 -11.37
C LEU A 174 2.84 2.44 -9.88
N ASP A 175 1.64 2.24 -9.32
CA ASP A 175 1.50 2.03 -7.89
C ASP A 175 1.59 0.55 -7.54
N ASP A 176 0.59 -0.19 -7.94
CA ASP A 176 0.45 -1.59 -7.63
C ASP A 176 0.00 -2.40 -8.85
N ILE A 177 0.74 -3.45 -9.14
CA ILE A 177 0.15 -4.63 -9.73
C ILE A 177 -0.10 -5.55 -8.54
N SER A 178 -1.35 -5.76 -8.17
CA SER A 178 -1.69 -6.52 -6.96
C SER A 178 -2.44 -7.80 -7.29
N VAL A 179 -2.04 -8.87 -6.65
CA VAL A 179 -2.81 -10.10 -6.51
C VAL A 179 -2.98 -10.34 -5.02
N SER A 180 -4.16 -10.03 -4.50
CA SER A 180 -4.39 -10.05 -3.07
C SER A 180 -5.34 -11.18 -2.68
N LEU A 181 -5.02 -11.87 -1.59
CA LEU A 181 -5.94 -12.75 -0.88
C LEU A 181 -6.77 -11.91 0.08
N MET A 182 -8.08 -11.91 -0.10
CA MET A 182 -9.03 -11.16 0.71
C MET A 182 -9.91 -12.12 1.49
N ILE A 183 -10.02 -11.89 2.80
CA ILE A 183 -10.87 -12.65 3.73
C ILE A 183 -11.93 -11.70 4.28
N MET A 184 -13.19 -12.18 4.26
CA MET A 184 -14.36 -11.43 4.75
C MET A 184 -14.97 -12.09 6.00
#